data_067520762807cd8d2a47b317a5ea8ac0
#
_entry.id   067520762807cd8d2a47b317a5ea8ac0
#
_cell.length_a   1.000
_cell.length_b   1.000
_cell.length_c   1.000
_cell.angle_alpha   90.00
_cell.angle_beta   90.00
_cell.angle_gamma   90.00
#
_symmetry.space_group_name_H-M   'P 1'
#
loop_
_entity.id
_entity.type
_entity.pdbx_description
1 polymer ?
#
loop_
_entity_poly.entity_id
_entity_poly.type
_entity_poly.pdbx_seq_one_letter_code
_entity_poly.pdbx_strand_id
1 'polypeptide(L)'
;MVIRVVAAVLLSVALLSVSMPAIDDARVTTSTERVETTADRIERAAAGLAADSVAVTDPAFAGRSVLVVTAPSGFTAASIDRLQIVDASADTTQSDADGVRLVYRFRHGSLRTVHIPPPTDTVDVDVAGESVPLRTSGESRLVLRLVETDGPTVRIDRDR
;
A
#
# COMPACT_ATOMS: atom_id res chain seq x y z
N MET A 1 39.10 7.70 38.46
CA MET A 1 38.77 7.82 37.02
C MET A 1 37.81 6.75 36.53
N VAL A 2 37.97 5.49 36.91
CA VAL A 2 37.14 4.35 36.43
C VAL A 2 35.64 4.53 36.72
N ILE A 3 35.24 4.99 37.89
CA ILE A 3 33.82 5.16 38.27
C ILE A 3 33.08 6.15 37.38
N ARG A 4 33.75 7.24 36.97
CA ARG A 4 33.14 8.23 36.06
C ARG A 4 32.89 7.67 34.66
N VAL A 5 33.81 6.84 34.17
CA VAL A 5 33.67 6.17 32.88
C VAL A 5 32.55 5.13 32.93
N VAL A 6 32.49 4.33 33.99
CA VAL A 6 31.42 3.35 34.20
C VAL A 6 30.06 4.04 34.29
N ALA A 7 29.97 5.12 35.07
CA ALA A 7 28.71 5.88 35.17
C ALA A 7 28.27 6.49 33.82
N ALA A 8 29.21 7.02 33.04
CA ALA A 8 28.90 7.56 31.71
C ALA A 8 28.40 6.48 30.73
N VAL A 9 29.02 5.29 30.76
CA VAL A 9 28.59 4.16 29.92
C VAL A 9 27.20 3.68 30.34
N LEU A 10 26.95 3.52 31.63
CA LEU A 10 25.64 3.11 32.14
C LEU A 10 24.55 4.13 31.78
N LEU A 11 24.84 5.42 31.89
CA LEU A 11 23.90 6.47 31.50
C LEU A 11 23.63 6.45 29.99
N SER A 12 24.65 6.24 29.16
CA SER A 12 24.50 6.13 27.71
C SER A 12 23.64 4.93 27.32
N VAL A 13 23.86 3.77 27.94
CA VAL A 13 23.05 2.57 27.71
C VAL A 13 21.60 2.80 28.16
N ALA A 14 21.38 3.43 29.31
CA ALA A 14 20.05 3.75 29.81
C ALA A 14 19.30 4.71 28.83
N LEU A 15 19.97 5.76 28.34
CA LEU A 15 19.39 6.69 27.37
C LEU A 15 19.06 6.02 26.05
N LEU A 16 19.95 5.16 25.55
CA LEU A 16 19.69 4.39 24.32
C LEU A 16 18.50 3.45 24.48
N SER A 17 18.38 2.78 25.63
CA SER A 17 17.28 1.85 25.90
C SER A 17 15.91 2.55 25.93
N VAL A 18 15.84 3.78 26.42
CA VAL A 18 14.60 4.59 26.43
C VAL A 18 14.30 5.17 25.05
N SER A 19 15.32 5.46 24.25
CA SER A 19 15.13 6.09 22.92
C SER A 19 14.74 5.10 21.81
N MET A 20 15.10 3.82 21.94
CA MET A 20 14.83 2.80 20.93
C MET A 20 13.33 2.65 20.57
N PRO A 21 12.41 2.53 21.53
CA PRO A 21 10.98 2.41 21.22
C PRO A 21 10.45 3.61 20.45
N ALA A 22 10.86 4.82 20.82
CA ALA A 22 10.42 6.05 20.15
C ALA A 22 10.86 6.12 18.67
N ILE A 23 12.06 5.59 18.37
CA ILE A 23 12.57 5.50 17.00
C ILE A 23 11.75 4.48 16.20
N ASP A 24 11.42 3.34 16.78
CA ASP A 24 10.63 2.31 16.11
C ASP A 24 9.19 2.80 15.84
N ASP A 25 8.56 3.48 16.78
CA ASP A 25 7.24 4.10 16.59
C ASP A 25 7.28 5.17 15.49
N ALA A 26 8.30 6.02 15.45
CA ALA A 26 8.47 7.02 14.40
C ALA A 26 8.64 6.37 13.01
N ARG A 27 9.38 5.26 12.91
CA ARG A 27 9.54 4.50 11.66
C ARG A 27 8.21 3.91 11.19
N VAL A 28 7.43 3.33 12.11
CA VAL A 28 6.11 2.77 11.78
C VAL A 28 5.18 3.88 11.30
N THR A 29 5.12 5.02 11.99
CA THR A 29 4.29 6.16 11.60
C THR A 29 4.65 6.66 10.20
N THR A 30 5.92 6.96 9.95
CA THR A 30 6.39 7.41 8.64
C THR A 30 6.11 6.40 7.54
N SER A 31 6.25 5.10 7.83
CA SER A 31 5.97 4.05 6.84
C SER A 31 4.47 3.91 6.57
N THR A 32 3.62 4.10 7.57
CA THR A 32 2.16 4.13 7.42
C THR A 32 1.73 5.27 6.50
N GLU A 33 2.20 6.50 6.74
CA GLU A 33 1.92 7.67 5.91
C GLU A 33 2.33 7.47 4.44
N ARG A 34 3.45 6.80 4.20
CA ARG A 34 3.90 6.47 2.84
C ARG A 34 3.00 5.45 2.16
N VAL A 35 2.49 4.46 2.90
CA VAL A 35 1.54 3.48 2.38
C VAL A 35 0.19 4.15 2.06
N GLU A 36 -0.30 5.03 2.93
CA GLU A 36 -1.50 5.84 2.69
C GLU A 36 -1.33 6.72 1.45
N THR A 37 -0.23 7.44 1.33
CA THR A 37 0.10 8.23 0.13
C THR A 37 0.12 7.35 -1.14
N THR A 38 0.52 6.09 -1.02
CA THR A 38 0.48 5.15 -2.13
C THR A 38 -0.95 4.79 -2.52
N ALA A 39 -1.83 4.56 -1.55
CA ALA A 39 -3.25 4.33 -1.79
C ALA A 39 -3.89 5.52 -2.51
N ASP A 40 -3.66 6.76 -2.04
CA ASP A 40 -4.14 7.99 -2.68
C ASP A 40 -3.63 8.15 -4.14
N ARG A 41 -2.43 7.67 -4.42
CA ARG A 41 -1.89 7.69 -5.79
C ARG A 41 -2.58 6.69 -6.69
N ILE A 42 -2.92 5.51 -6.17
CA ILE A 42 -3.69 4.49 -6.91
C ILE A 42 -5.09 5.02 -7.19
N GLU A 43 -5.76 5.58 -6.19
CA GLU A 43 -7.09 6.19 -6.32
C GLU A 43 -7.10 7.28 -7.41
N ARG A 44 -6.17 8.24 -7.33
CA ARG A 44 -6.06 9.31 -8.34
C ARG A 44 -5.76 8.78 -9.75
N ALA A 45 -4.95 7.74 -9.86
CA ALA A 45 -4.66 7.13 -11.16
C ALA A 45 -5.88 6.41 -11.73
N ALA A 46 -6.68 5.74 -10.89
CA ALA A 46 -7.94 5.12 -11.27
C ALA A 46 -8.97 6.16 -11.70
N ALA A 47 -9.12 7.24 -10.92
CA ALA A 47 -10.02 8.35 -11.24
C ALA A 47 -9.64 9.06 -12.55
N GLY A 48 -8.35 9.32 -12.77
CA GLY A 48 -7.87 9.90 -14.03
C GLY A 48 -8.15 8.99 -15.22
N LEU A 49 -7.94 7.69 -15.08
CA LEU A 49 -8.21 6.72 -16.14
C LEU A 49 -9.71 6.64 -16.45
N ALA A 50 -10.57 6.66 -15.44
CA ALA A 50 -12.03 6.67 -15.60
C ALA A 50 -12.53 7.94 -16.29
N ALA A 51 -11.92 9.10 -16.02
CA ALA A 51 -12.30 10.38 -16.61
C ALA A 51 -11.84 10.52 -18.07
N ASP A 52 -10.66 9.99 -18.41
CA ASP A 52 -9.98 10.25 -19.68
C ASP A 52 -10.14 9.11 -20.71
N SER A 53 -10.80 8.02 -20.35
CA SER A 53 -10.89 6.82 -21.20
C SER A 53 -12.33 6.31 -21.28
N VAL A 54 -12.57 5.44 -22.26
CA VAL A 54 -13.82 4.71 -22.43
C VAL A 54 -13.57 3.25 -22.12
N ALA A 55 -14.47 2.64 -21.36
CA ALA A 55 -14.42 1.22 -21.08
C ALA A 55 -14.64 0.39 -22.35
N VAL A 56 -13.86 -0.66 -22.52
CA VAL A 56 -13.94 -1.56 -23.67
C VAL A 56 -13.85 -3.01 -23.20
N THR A 57 -14.53 -3.91 -23.90
CA THR A 57 -14.58 -5.33 -23.55
C THR A 57 -13.22 -6.03 -23.73
N ASP A 58 -12.45 -5.62 -24.74
CA ASP A 58 -11.15 -6.22 -25.01
C ASP A 58 -10.03 -5.46 -24.24
N PRO A 59 -9.39 -6.09 -23.26
CA PRO A 59 -8.33 -5.45 -22.46
C PRO A 59 -7.11 -4.99 -23.28
N ALA A 60 -6.93 -5.50 -24.51
CA ALA A 60 -5.83 -5.09 -25.39
C ALA A 60 -6.01 -3.65 -25.91
N PHE A 61 -7.27 -3.19 -26.04
CA PHE A 61 -7.61 -1.85 -26.50
C PHE A 61 -8.03 -0.92 -25.35
N ALA A 62 -8.03 -1.42 -24.12
CA ALA A 62 -8.43 -0.64 -22.95
C ALA A 62 -7.48 0.53 -22.70
N GLY A 63 -8.05 1.64 -22.25
CA GLY A 63 -7.28 2.74 -21.67
C GLY A 63 -6.35 2.18 -20.58
N ARG A 64 -5.09 2.62 -20.60
CA ARG A 64 -4.04 2.08 -19.71
C ARG A 64 -3.31 3.19 -18.97
N SER A 65 -3.17 3.02 -17.66
CA SER A 65 -2.30 3.83 -16.81
C SER A 65 -1.26 2.93 -16.12
N VAL A 66 -0.02 3.41 -16.02
CA VAL A 66 1.06 2.68 -15.35
C VAL A 66 1.52 3.47 -14.14
N LEU A 67 1.50 2.84 -12.99
CA LEU A 67 1.92 3.43 -11.72
C LEU A 67 3.08 2.64 -11.12
N VAL A 68 4.14 3.33 -10.73
CA VAL A 68 5.22 2.75 -9.93
C VAL A 68 4.95 3.00 -8.46
N VAL A 69 4.84 1.91 -7.71
CA VAL A 69 4.67 1.88 -6.26
C VAL A 69 5.99 1.48 -5.62
N THR A 70 6.51 2.31 -4.74
CA THR A 70 7.75 2.05 -4.01
C THR A 70 7.42 1.69 -2.57
N ALA A 71 7.75 0.48 -2.15
CA ALA A 71 7.60 0.07 -0.76
C ALA A 71 8.53 0.89 0.14
N PRO A 72 8.06 1.35 1.32
CA PRO A 72 8.93 1.96 2.31
C PRO A 72 10.13 1.07 2.62
N SER A 73 11.33 1.59 2.45
CA SER A 73 12.58 0.85 2.65
C SER A 73 13.67 1.77 3.20
N GLY A 74 14.76 1.16 3.67
CA GLY A 74 15.91 1.88 4.20
C GLY A 74 15.87 2.05 5.73
N PHE A 75 16.86 2.77 6.26
CA PHE A 75 17.12 2.88 7.69
C PHE A 75 16.01 3.58 8.48
N THR A 76 15.28 4.49 7.84
CA THR A 76 14.20 5.28 8.45
C THR A 76 12.81 4.65 8.30
N ALA A 77 12.70 3.49 7.66
CA ALA A 77 11.45 2.82 7.41
C ALA A 77 11.28 1.57 8.27
N ALA A 78 10.05 1.29 8.67
CA ALA A 78 9.71 0.00 9.24
C ALA A 78 9.70 -1.08 8.14
N SER A 79 10.25 -2.25 8.44
CA SER A 79 10.27 -3.36 7.48
C SER A 79 8.88 -3.90 7.26
N ILE A 80 8.48 -4.04 5.99
CA ILE A 80 7.21 -4.63 5.59
C ILE A 80 7.42 -6.11 5.29
N ASP A 81 6.60 -6.99 5.87
CA ASP A 81 6.60 -8.42 5.59
C ASP A 81 5.59 -8.81 4.53
N ARG A 82 4.49 -8.06 4.44
CA ARG A 82 3.41 -8.30 3.47
C ARG A 82 2.92 -6.97 2.92
N LEU A 83 2.75 -6.92 1.60
CA LEU A 83 2.15 -5.79 0.89
C LEU A 83 1.41 -6.34 -0.33
N GLN A 84 0.10 -6.11 -0.41
CA GLN A 84 -0.73 -6.60 -1.51
C GLN A 84 -1.99 -5.76 -1.67
N ILE A 85 -2.54 -5.74 -2.86
CA ILE A 85 -3.87 -5.19 -3.15
C ILE A 85 -4.84 -6.38 -3.24
N VAL A 86 -5.97 -6.29 -2.57
CA VAL A 86 -7.03 -7.29 -2.59
C VAL A 86 -8.36 -6.62 -2.89
N ASP A 87 -9.28 -7.36 -3.45
CA ASP A 87 -10.65 -6.92 -3.63
C ASP A 87 -11.32 -6.70 -2.25
N ALA A 88 -12.09 -5.62 -2.11
CA ALA A 88 -12.79 -5.33 -0.87
C ALA A 88 -13.92 -6.32 -0.61
N SER A 89 -14.55 -6.83 -1.66
CA SER A 89 -15.64 -7.81 -1.60
C SER A 89 -15.18 -9.23 -1.21
N ALA A 90 -13.87 -9.53 -1.30
CA ALA A 90 -13.33 -10.83 -0.98
C ALA A 90 -13.34 -11.18 0.53
N ASP A 91 -13.65 -10.23 1.40
CA ASP A 91 -13.67 -10.42 2.85
C ASP A 91 -15.10 -10.36 3.39
N THR A 92 -15.66 -11.51 3.69
CA THR A 92 -17.05 -11.71 4.14
C THR A 92 -17.42 -10.99 5.45
N THR A 93 -16.46 -10.38 6.13
CA THR A 93 -16.67 -9.66 7.42
C THR A 93 -17.05 -8.19 7.25
N GLN A 94 -16.88 -7.59 6.08
CA GLN A 94 -17.25 -6.21 5.76
C GLN A 94 -17.84 -6.13 4.34
N SER A 95 -19.03 -6.73 4.17
CA SER A 95 -19.72 -6.94 2.89
C SER A 95 -20.15 -5.67 2.13
N ASP A 96 -20.00 -4.48 2.68
CA ASP A 96 -20.56 -3.25 2.10
C ASP A 96 -19.51 -2.25 1.57
N ALA A 97 -18.26 -2.64 1.44
CA ALA A 97 -17.23 -1.75 0.94
C ALA A 97 -16.86 -2.10 -0.51
N ASP A 98 -17.44 -1.39 -1.46
CA ASP A 98 -17.04 -1.42 -2.86
C ASP A 98 -15.60 -0.92 -3.00
N GLY A 99 -14.84 -1.44 -3.97
CA GLY A 99 -13.48 -1.03 -4.24
C GLY A 99 -12.42 -2.06 -3.90
N VAL A 100 -11.19 -1.62 -3.69
CA VAL A 100 -10.06 -2.48 -3.34
C VAL A 100 -9.40 -2.04 -2.04
N ARG A 101 -8.63 -2.94 -1.45
CA ARG A 101 -7.90 -2.67 -0.20
C ARG A 101 -6.41 -2.92 -0.38
N LEU A 102 -5.60 -1.97 0.07
CA LEU A 102 -4.16 -2.14 0.23
C LEU A 102 -3.90 -2.74 1.61
N VAL A 103 -3.51 -4.01 1.63
CA VAL A 103 -3.26 -4.78 2.85
C VAL A 103 -1.77 -4.88 3.07
N TYR A 104 -1.30 -4.51 4.25
CA TYR A 104 0.10 -4.55 4.60
C TYR A 104 0.33 -4.96 6.06
N ARG A 105 1.53 -5.46 6.34
CA ARG A 105 1.97 -5.81 7.67
C ARG A 105 3.44 -5.46 7.85
N PHE A 106 3.73 -4.70 8.90
CA PHE A 106 5.10 -4.51 9.35
C PHE A 106 5.61 -5.75 10.08
N ARG A 107 6.92 -5.95 10.09
CA ARG A 107 7.57 -7.01 10.85
C ARG A 107 7.16 -6.91 12.33
N HIS A 108 6.68 -8.01 12.90
CA HIS A 108 6.17 -8.08 14.28
C HIS A 108 4.91 -7.23 14.57
N GLY A 109 4.26 -6.69 13.54
CA GLY A 109 3.03 -5.92 13.66
C GLY A 109 1.77 -6.69 13.28
N SER A 110 0.61 -6.10 13.57
CA SER A 110 -0.70 -6.57 13.08
C SER A 110 -0.88 -6.26 11.60
N LEU A 111 -1.79 -6.98 10.96
CA LEU A 111 -2.27 -6.67 9.62
C LEU A 111 -3.00 -5.32 9.65
N ARG A 112 -2.71 -4.47 8.69
CA ARG A 112 -3.35 -3.16 8.49
C ARG A 112 -3.90 -3.07 7.08
N THR A 113 -4.94 -2.28 6.93
CA THR A 113 -5.65 -2.13 5.67
C THR A 113 -5.92 -0.66 5.40
N VAL A 114 -5.71 -0.24 4.16
CA VAL A 114 -6.12 1.07 3.65
C VAL A 114 -7.11 0.81 2.53
N HIS A 115 -8.30 1.40 2.65
CA HIS A 115 -9.35 1.29 1.64
C HIS A 115 -9.08 2.26 0.48
N ILE A 116 -9.30 1.79 -0.74
CA ILE A 116 -9.24 2.56 -1.98
C ILE A 116 -10.63 2.46 -2.61
N PRO A 117 -11.43 3.54 -2.56
CA PRO A 117 -12.80 3.53 -3.08
C PRO A 117 -12.82 3.44 -4.60
N PRO A 118 -13.96 3.04 -5.19
CA PRO A 118 -14.16 3.15 -6.62
C PRO A 118 -14.06 4.61 -7.09
N PRO A 119 -13.58 4.85 -8.33
CA PRO A 119 -13.39 6.21 -8.86
C PRO A 119 -14.66 7.06 -8.89
N THR A 120 -15.80 6.43 -9.16
CA THR A 120 -17.12 7.06 -9.21
C THR A 120 -18.20 6.02 -8.87
N ASP A 121 -19.42 6.44 -8.62
CA ASP A 121 -20.57 5.54 -8.38
C ASP A 121 -20.91 4.63 -9.58
N THR A 122 -20.36 4.90 -10.76
CA THR A 122 -20.64 4.16 -12.01
C THR A 122 -19.43 3.41 -12.54
N VAL A 123 -18.26 3.59 -11.97
CA VAL A 123 -17.01 2.94 -12.37
C VAL A 123 -16.44 2.22 -11.18
N ASP A 124 -16.42 0.92 -11.26
CA ASP A 124 -15.87 0.05 -10.21
C ASP A 124 -14.34 -0.06 -10.28
N VAL A 125 -13.73 -0.62 -9.24
CA VAL A 125 -12.32 -0.96 -9.22
C VAL A 125 -12.12 -2.39 -8.71
N ASP A 126 -11.31 -3.17 -9.44
CA ASP A 126 -11.12 -4.60 -9.24
C ASP A 126 -9.63 -4.96 -9.35
N VAL A 127 -9.23 -6.09 -8.82
CA VAL A 127 -7.90 -6.66 -8.97
C VAL A 127 -7.90 -7.85 -9.93
N ALA A 128 -6.82 -8.01 -10.70
CA ALA A 128 -6.64 -9.16 -11.57
C ALA A 128 -6.39 -10.44 -10.72
N GLY A 129 -7.45 -11.20 -10.49
CA GLY A 129 -7.44 -12.41 -9.65
C GLY A 129 -7.77 -12.11 -8.18
N GLU A 130 -7.36 -12.97 -7.26
CA GLU A 130 -7.70 -12.82 -5.83
C GLU A 130 -6.91 -11.71 -5.14
N SER A 131 -5.68 -11.45 -5.59
CA SER A 131 -4.83 -10.39 -5.03
C SER A 131 -3.67 -10.05 -5.96
N VAL A 132 -3.20 -8.82 -5.88
CA VAL A 132 -2.00 -8.33 -6.55
C VAL A 132 -0.89 -8.16 -5.51
N PRO A 133 0.07 -9.11 -5.43
CA PRO A 133 1.17 -9.01 -4.49
C PRO A 133 2.17 -7.94 -4.95
N LEU A 134 2.57 -7.05 -4.03
CA LEU A 134 3.57 -6.03 -4.24
C LEU A 134 4.88 -6.44 -3.55
N ARG A 135 5.98 -5.87 -4.00
CA ARG A 135 7.27 -6.05 -3.33
C ARG A 135 7.24 -5.38 -1.97
N THR A 136 7.77 -6.05 -0.97
CA THR A 136 7.92 -5.51 0.38
C THR A 136 9.15 -4.60 0.51
N SER A 137 10.00 -4.58 -0.53
CA SER A 137 11.13 -3.65 -0.68
C SER A 137 11.35 -3.33 -2.16
N GLY A 138 11.70 -2.08 -2.46
CA GLY A 138 11.90 -1.61 -3.82
C GLY A 138 10.60 -1.28 -4.54
N GLU A 139 10.61 -1.36 -5.87
CA GLU A 139 9.53 -0.90 -6.73
C GLU A 139 8.68 -2.05 -7.26
N SER A 140 7.37 -1.82 -7.33
CA SER A 140 6.40 -2.63 -8.04
C SER A 140 5.72 -1.78 -9.10
N ARG A 141 5.58 -2.30 -10.30
CA ARG A 141 4.85 -1.62 -11.36
C ARG A 141 3.46 -2.17 -11.45
N LEU A 142 2.46 -1.29 -11.30
CA LEU A 142 1.06 -1.59 -11.46
C LEU A 142 0.58 -1.09 -12.82
N VAL A 143 -0.32 -1.83 -13.41
CA VAL A 143 -1.03 -1.47 -14.64
C VAL A 143 -2.51 -1.41 -14.32
N LEU A 144 -3.10 -0.25 -14.53
CA LEU A 144 -4.53 -0.03 -14.42
C LEU A 144 -5.11 -0.02 -15.85
N ARG A 145 -6.22 -0.75 -16.07
CA ARG A 145 -6.94 -0.76 -17.35
C ARG A 145 -8.43 -0.53 -17.12
N LEU A 146 -9.04 0.31 -17.94
CA LEU A 146 -10.48 0.52 -17.91
C LEU A 146 -11.15 -0.47 -18.87
N VAL A 147 -11.78 -1.48 -18.31
CA VAL A 147 -12.44 -2.57 -19.04
C VAL A 147 -13.94 -2.56 -18.79
N GLU A 148 -14.71 -3.10 -19.73
CA GLU A 148 -16.14 -3.36 -19.59
C GLU A 148 -16.32 -4.83 -19.21
N THR A 149 -16.82 -5.10 -18.00
CA THR A 149 -17.11 -6.45 -17.52
C THR A 149 -18.62 -6.57 -17.26
N ASP A 150 -19.08 -6.26 -16.06
CA ASP A 150 -20.49 -6.10 -15.70
C ASP A 150 -20.86 -4.61 -15.56
N GLY A 151 -20.01 -3.75 -16.06
CA GLY A 151 -19.98 -2.30 -16.03
C GLY A 151 -18.54 -1.80 -16.20
N PRO A 152 -18.35 -0.47 -16.36
CA PRO A 152 -17.02 0.11 -16.44
C PRO A 152 -16.22 -0.19 -15.18
N THR A 153 -15.09 -0.86 -15.34
CA THR A 153 -14.26 -1.34 -14.21
C THR A 153 -12.80 -1.01 -14.44
N VAL A 154 -12.15 -0.37 -13.47
CA VAL A 154 -10.69 -0.18 -13.45
C VAL A 154 -10.05 -1.43 -12.88
N ARG A 155 -9.45 -2.25 -13.72
CA ARG A 155 -8.74 -3.45 -13.32
C ARG A 155 -7.28 -3.16 -13.01
N ILE A 156 -6.85 -3.52 -11.81
CA ILE A 156 -5.47 -3.38 -11.34
C ILE A 156 -4.73 -4.70 -11.50
N ASP A 157 -3.60 -4.66 -12.19
CA ASP A 157 -2.71 -5.80 -12.39
C ASP A 157 -1.27 -5.40 -12.09
N ARG A 158 -0.41 -6.38 -11.90
CA ARG A 158 1.03 -6.16 -11.78
C ARG A 158 1.71 -6.40 -13.12
N ASP A 159 2.49 -5.40 -13.57
CA ASP A 159 3.39 -5.57 -14.72
C ASP A 159 4.51 -6.57 -14.35
N ARG A 160 4.71 -7.57 -15.18
CA ARG A 160 5.68 -8.67 -14.96
C ARG A 160 7.08 -8.31 -15.42
#